data_1a2abde343650d11aeb829f531ce9e1f
#
_entry.id   1a2abde343650d11aeb829f531ce9e1f
#
_cell.length_a   1.000
_cell.length_b   1.000
_cell.length_c   1.000
_cell.angle_alpha   90.00
_cell.angle_beta   90.00
_cell.angle_gamma   90.00
#
_symmetry.space_group_name_H-M   'P 1'
#
loop_
_entity.id
_entity.type
_entity.pdbx_description
1 polymer ?
#
loop_
_entity_poly.entity_id
_entity_poly.type
_entity_poly.pdbx_seq_one_letter_code
_entity_poly.pdbx_strand_id
1 'polypeptide(L)'
;MPITVEIVDVGVEERFFDEVFSYFDYVDKKFSTYKDNSEISKINRKEIQEVDFSPDMKQVFQLSEETKKITKGYFDIKSKDGQYDPSGLVKGWAIHNAAQILIRHGFVNFYVEAGGDIQAHGKNSHGENWRVGIRNPLNQEEIIKVIGLSGNGIATSGTYVRGQHIYNPHDIENKILDILSLTVIGKNVYEADRFATAAFAMGKDGIYFIEEFPGLEGYMVDKNGIATMTTGFKNNVLE
;
A
#
# COMPACT_ATOMS: atom_id res chain seq x y z
N MET A 1 -5.89 3.40 11.69
CA MET A 1 -4.42 3.30 11.57
C MET A 1 -3.79 4.65 11.78
N PRO A 2 -2.54 4.76 12.27
CA PRO A 2 -1.84 6.04 12.35
C PRO A 2 -1.59 6.61 10.95
N ILE A 3 -1.64 7.93 10.83
CA ILE A 3 -1.34 8.68 9.60
C ILE A 3 -0.36 9.77 9.99
N THR A 4 0.72 9.91 9.22
CA THR A 4 1.75 10.93 9.40
C THR A 4 1.93 11.71 8.11
N VAL A 5 2.01 13.03 8.22
CA VAL A 5 2.32 13.93 7.11
C VAL A 5 3.42 14.87 7.56
N GLU A 6 4.50 14.94 6.80
CA GLU A 6 5.56 15.91 7.00
C GLU A 6 5.77 16.70 5.71
N ILE A 7 5.82 18.03 5.82
CA ILE A 7 6.07 18.97 4.74
C ILE A 7 7.22 19.87 5.20
N VAL A 8 8.31 19.91 4.43
CA VAL A 8 9.50 20.72 4.76
C VAL A 8 9.62 22.00 3.92
N ASP A 9 8.70 22.20 2.98
CA ASP A 9 8.63 23.43 2.19
C ASP A 9 8.21 24.62 3.06
N VAL A 10 8.49 25.84 2.59
CA VAL A 10 8.04 27.07 3.25
C VAL A 10 6.56 27.36 2.93
N GLY A 11 5.90 28.15 3.81
CA GLY A 11 4.50 28.54 3.58
C GLY A 11 3.49 27.46 3.96
N VAL A 12 3.87 26.50 4.78
CA VAL A 12 2.98 25.46 5.30
C VAL A 12 2.02 26.08 6.32
N GLU A 13 0.73 25.85 6.15
CA GLU A 13 -0.35 26.26 7.05
C GLU A 13 -1.14 25.02 7.50
N GLU A 14 -1.76 25.07 8.68
CA GLU A 14 -2.53 23.97 9.28
C GLU A 14 -3.63 23.43 8.34
N ARG A 15 -4.28 24.31 7.58
CA ARG A 15 -5.35 23.94 6.62
C ARG A 15 -4.94 22.86 5.61
N PHE A 16 -3.66 22.78 5.24
CA PHE A 16 -3.19 21.76 4.29
C PHE A 16 -3.17 20.35 4.93
N PHE A 17 -2.82 20.28 6.21
CA PHE A 17 -2.93 19.04 6.98
C PHE A 17 -4.40 18.66 7.17
N ASP A 18 -5.27 19.62 7.51
CA ASP A 18 -6.70 19.41 7.68
C ASP A 18 -7.34 18.86 6.41
N GLU A 19 -6.95 19.35 5.24
CA GLU A 19 -7.44 18.84 3.95
C GLU A 19 -7.02 17.38 3.73
N VAL A 20 -5.76 17.04 4.01
CA VAL A 20 -5.25 15.67 3.90
C VAL A 20 -5.95 14.74 4.88
N PHE A 21 -6.07 15.11 6.15
CA PHE A 21 -6.74 14.27 7.15
C PHE A 21 -8.25 14.14 6.86
N SER A 22 -8.92 15.20 6.41
CA SER A 22 -10.31 15.16 5.98
C SER A 22 -10.51 14.21 4.79
N TYR A 23 -9.54 14.16 3.87
CA TYR A 23 -9.57 13.22 2.76
C TYR A 23 -9.45 11.76 3.25
N PHE A 24 -8.58 11.46 4.19
CA PHE A 24 -8.50 10.11 4.78
C PHE A 24 -9.79 9.73 5.51
N ASP A 25 -10.41 10.66 6.24
CA ASP A 25 -11.71 10.45 6.88
C ASP A 25 -12.81 10.15 5.85
N TYR A 26 -12.79 10.85 4.71
CA TYR A 26 -13.70 10.59 3.60
C TYR A 26 -13.50 9.18 3.04
N VAL A 27 -12.25 8.77 2.79
CA VAL A 27 -11.93 7.42 2.27
C VAL A 27 -12.40 6.34 3.25
N ASP A 28 -12.13 6.52 4.56
CA ASP A 28 -12.54 5.57 5.59
C ASP A 28 -14.07 5.46 5.71
N LYS A 29 -14.79 6.58 5.61
CA LYS A 29 -16.27 6.58 5.58
C LYS A 29 -16.84 5.88 4.34
N LYS A 30 -16.10 5.85 3.25
CA LYS A 30 -16.57 5.28 1.97
C LYS A 30 -16.20 3.81 1.81
N PHE A 31 -14.98 3.42 2.16
CA PHE A 31 -14.40 2.12 1.82
C PHE A 31 -14.20 1.16 3.01
N SER A 32 -14.44 1.62 4.25
CA SER A 32 -14.25 0.76 5.42
C SER A 32 -15.32 -0.32 5.48
N THR A 33 -14.90 -1.58 5.46
CA THR A 33 -15.78 -2.74 5.66
C THR A 33 -16.25 -2.91 7.11
N TYR A 34 -15.68 -2.13 8.05
CA TYR A 34 -16.04 -2.12 9.48
C TYR A 34 -17.11 -1.08 9.82
N LYS A 35 -17.48 -0.21 8.87
CA LYS A 35 -18.51 0.82 9.07
C LYS A 35 -19.78 0.45 8.31
N ASP A 36 -20.87 0.19 9.03
CA ASP A 36 -22.15 -0.22 8.45
C ASP A 36 -22.71 0.76 7.41
N ASN A 37 -22.42 2.06 7.61
CA ASN A 37 -22.91 3.13 6.73
C ASN A 37 -21.97 3.43 5.55
N SER A 38 -20.83 2.75 5.43
CA SER A 38 -19.92 2.94 4.30
C SER A 38 -20.57 2.49 2.98
N GLU A 39 -20.12 3.07 1.86
CA GLU A 39 -20.61 2.69 0.54
C GLU A 39 -20.30 1.22 0.24
N ILE A 40 -19.07 0.75 0.57
CA ILE A 40 -18.69 -0.66 0.36
C ILE A 40 -19.56 -1.63 1.19
N SER A 41 -19.92 -1.29 2.43
CA SER A 41 -20.80 -2.12 3.25
C SER A 41 -22.21 -2.17 2.71
N LYS A 42 -22.73 -1.07 2.16
CA LYS A 42 -24.04 -1.02 1.47
C LYS A 42 -24.04 -1.85 0.19
N ILE A 43 -22.93 -1.82 -0.58
CA ILE A 43 -22.74 -2.67 -1.76
C ILE A 43 -22.75 -4.15 -1.34
N ASN A 44 -22.04 -4.50 -0.29
CA ASN A 44 -21.98 -5.84 0.24
C ASN A 44 -23.36 -6.36 0.72
N ARG A 45 -24.19 -5.49 1.25
CA ARG A 45 -25.59 -5.81 1.59
C ARG A 45 -26.56 -5.70 0.42
N LYS A 46 -26.08 -5.38 -0.81
CA LYS A 46 -26.87 -5.22 -2.04
C LYS A 46 -27.89 -4.07 -1.97
N GLU A 47 -27.64 -3.06 -1.14
CA GLU A 47 -28.43 -1.83 -1.03
C GLU A 47 -28.12 -0.83 -2.14
N ILE A 48 -26.93 -0.92 -2.76
CA ILE A 48 -26.46 -0.08 -3.87
C ILE A 48 -26.12 -0.99 -5.06
N GLN A 49 -26.65 -0.65 -6.24
CA GLN A 49 -26.36 -1.32 -7.50
C GLN A 49 -25.13 -0.67 -8.18
N GLU A 50 -24.43 -1.42 -9.05
CA GLU A 50 -23.24 -0.94 -9.74
C GLU A 50 -23.45 0.37 -10.51
N VAL A 51 -24.62 0.57 -11.09
CA VAL A 51 -25.01 1.80 -11.80
C VAL A 51 -24.95 3.03 -10.89
N ASP A 52 -25.23 2.84 -9.59
CA ASP A 52 -25.30 3.90 -8.58
C ASP A 52 -23.99 4.10 -7.79
N PHE A 53 -22.95 3.34 -8.12
CA PHE A 53 -21.64 3.51 -7.47
C PHE A 53 -21.12 4.93 -7.65
N SER A 54 -20.58 5.50 -6.58
CA SER A 54 -19.90 6.80 -6.65
C SER A 54 -18.69 6.74 -7.62
N PRO A 55 -18.23 7.89 -8.14
CA PRO A 55 -17.07 7.92 -9.05
C PRO A 55 -15.83 7.21 -8.50
N ASP A 56 -15.50 7.44 -7.23
CA ASP A 56 -14.34 6.82 -6.59
C ASP A 56 -14.53 5.31 -6.41
N MET A 57 -15.76 4.87 -6.09
CA MET A 57 -16.06 3.43 -6.01
C MET A 57 -15.88 2.76 -7.36
N LYS A 58 -16.41 3.36 -8.45
CA LYS A 58 -16.19 2.87 -9.82
C LYS A 58 -14.71 2.80 -10.17
N GLN A 59 -13.94 3.84 -9.81
CA GLN A 59 -12.51 3.87 -10.04
C GLN A 59 -11.79 2.74 -9.29
N VAL A 60 -12.08 2.56 -8.00
CA VAL A 60 -11.45 1.52 -7.18
C VAL A 60 -11.79 0.12 -7.73
N PHE A 61 -13.03 -0.13 -8.13
CA PHE A 61 -13.42 -1.40 -8.74
C PHE A 61 -12.69 -1.64 -10.07
N GLN A 62 -12.60 -0.62 -10.94
CA GLN A 62 -11.85 -0.73 -12.19
C GLN A 62 -10.37 -1.05 -11.93
N LEU A 63 -9.71 -0.30 -11.03
CA LEU A 63 -8.32 -0.53 -10.65
C LEU A 63 -8.10 -1.92 -10.05
N SER A 64 -9.08 -2.43 -9.30
CA SER A 64 -9.06 -3.77 -8.73
C SER A 64 -9.12 -4.85 -9.80
N GLU A 65 -10.01 -4.70 -10.78
CA GLU A 65 -10.12 -5.63 -11.91
C GLU A 65 -8.87 -5.62 -12.80
N GLU A 66 -8.29 -4.44 -13.04
CA GLU A 66 -7.01 -4.33 -13.75
C GLU A 66 -5.89 -5.05 -12.97
N THR A 67 -5.81 -4.84 -11.66
CA THR A 67 -4.82 -5.50 -10.79
C THR A 67 -5.02 -7.02 -10.80
N LYS A 68 -6.25 -7.49 -10.68
CA LYS A 68 -6.60 -8.90 -10.75
C LYS A 68 -6.11 -9.55 -12.05
N LYS A 69 -6.33 -8.90 -13.19
CA LYS A 69 -5.87 -9.39 -14.51
C LYS A 69 -4.34 -9.47 -14.58
N ILE A 70 -3.64 -8.40 -14.19
CA ILE A 70 -2.18 -8.32 -14.22
C ILE A 70 -1.56 -9.38 -13.31
N THR A 71 -2.14 -9.61 -12.14
CA THR A 71 -1.65 -10.56 -11.14
C THR A 71 -2.19 -11.97 -11.34
N LYS A 72 -2.86 -12.25 -12.47
CA LYS A 72 -3.44 -13.56 -12.78
C LYS A 72 -4.36 -14.08 -11.67
N GLY A 73 -5.09 -13.17 -11.01
CA GLY A 73 -6.05 -13.50 -9.96
C GLY A 73 -5.47 -13.61 -8.54
N TYR A 74 -4.17 -13.43 -8.34
CA TYR A 74 -3.58 -13.40 -6.98
C TYR A 74 -3.98 -12.15 -6.17
N PHE A 75 -4.41 -11.09 -6.83
CA PHE A 75 -5.14 -9.99 -6.20
C PHE A 75 -6.61 -10.10 -6.56
N ASP A 76 -7.48 -10.20 -5.59
CA ASP A 76 -8.92 -10.15 -5.76
C ASP A 76 -9.57 -9.46 -4.57
N ILE A 77 -10.37 -8.42 -4.80
CA ILE A 77 -11.14 -7.75 -3.75
C ILE A 77 -12.42 -8.50 -3.38
N LYS A 78 -12.80 -9.51 -4.16
CA LYS A 78 -13.98 -10.30 -3.91
C LYS A 78 -13.63 -11.56 -3.13
N SER A 79 -14.11 -11.64 -1.90
CA SER A 79 -13.94 -12.81 -1.04
C SER A 79 -14.73 -14.03 -1.53
N LYS A 80 -14.42 -15.22 -0.98
CA LYS A 80 -15.15 -16.48 -1.20
C LYS A 80 -16.67 -16.34 -0.97
N ASP A 81 -17.07 -15.55 0.02
CA ASP A 81 -18.47 -15.33 0.38
C ASP A 81 -19.16 -14.28 -0.50
N GLY A 82 -18.45 -13.79 -1.54
CA GLY A 82 -18.96 -12.80 -2.48
C GLY A 82 -18.96 -11.37 -1.95
N GLN A 83 -18.40 -11.13 -0.77
CA GLN A 83 -18.23 -9.78 -0.20
C GLN A 83 -17.01 -9.10 -0.83
N TYR A 84 -17.07 -7.79 -0.98
CA TYR A 84 -15.96 -6.98 -1.47
C TYR A 84 -15.17 -6.37 -0.31
N ASP A 85 -13.86 -6.52 -0.35
CA ASP A 85 -12.90 -5.85 0.54
C ASP A 85 -11.74 -5.26 -0.27
N PRO A 86 -11.79 -3.97 -0.63
CA PRO A 86 -10.74 -3.33 -1.42
C PRO A 86 -9.53 -2.86 -0.60
N SER A 87 -9.41 -3.25 0.66
CA SER A 87 -8.37 -2.74 1.58
C SER A 87 -6.93 -2.96 1.10
N GLY A 88 -6.67 -4.03 0.32
CA GLY A 88 -5.36 -4.32 -0.28
C GLY A 88 -4.94 -3.39 -1.42
N LEU A 89 -5.80 -2.42 -1.79
CA LEU A 89 -5.53 -1.42 -2.83
C LEU A 89 -5.86 -0.02 -2.36
N VAL A 90 -6.97 0.14 -1.61
CA VAL A 90 -7.49 1.46 -1.21
C VAL A 90 -6.52 2.21 -0.31
N LYS A 91 -5.73 1.52 0.50
CA LYS A 91 -4.73 2.17 1.36
C LYS A 91 -3.68 2.93 0.54
N GLY A 92 -3.00 2.25 -0.38
CA GLY A 92 -2.01 2.88 -1.26
C GLY A 92 -2.64 3.92 -2.20
N TRP A 93 -3.85 3.67 -2.70
CA TRP A 93 -4.61 4.63 -3.48
C TRP A 93 -4.92 5.91 -2.68
N ALA A 94 -5.32 5.79 -1.44
CA ALA A 94 -5.60 6.94 -0.57
C ALA A 94 -4.34 7.75 -0.25
N ILE A 95 -3.22 7.09 0.09
CA ILE A 95 -1.96 7.77 0.36
C ILE A 95 -1.46 8.51 -0.89
N HIS A 96 -1.57 7.86 -2.06
CA HIS A 96 -1.19 8.49 -3.33
C HIS A 96 -2.04 9.74 -3.61
N ASN A 97 -3.36 9.67 -3.46
CA ASN A 97 -4.25 10.80 -3.69
C ASN A 97 -4.04 11.92 -2.66
N ALA A 98 -3.76 11.58 -1.40
CA ALA A 98 -3.39 12.54 -0.36
C ALA A 98 -2.10 13.30 -0.75
N ALA A 99 -1.09 12.59 -1.27
CA ALA A 99 0.11 13.21 -1.82
C ALA A 99 -0.20 14.13 -3.01
N GLN A 100 -1.15 13.75 -3.89
CA GLN A 100 -1.59 14.62 -4.99
C GLN A 100 -2.28 15.90 -4.50
N ILE A 101 -2.94 15.90 -3.34
CA ILE A 101 -3.48 17.14 -2.72
C ILE A 101 -2.32 18.10 -2.44
N LEU A 102 -1.25 17.63 -1.80
CA LEU A 102 -0.09 18.47 -1.49
C LEU A 102 0.61 18.98 -2.75
N ILE A 103 0.77 18.15 -3.78
CA ILE A 103 1.34 18.55 -5.08
C ILE A 103 0.52 19.65 -5.73
N ARG A 104 -0.82 19.58 -5.71
CA ARG A 104 -1.70 20.63 -6.25
C ARG A 104 -1.56 21.98 -5.52
N HIS A 105 -1.19 21.95 -4.24
CA HIS A 105 -0.85 23.16 -3.48
C HIS A 105 0.57 23.67 -3.72
N GLY A 106 1.35 22.98 -4.57
CA GLY A 106 2.70 23.39 -4.95
C GLY A 106 3.82 22.90 -4.04
N PHE A 107 3.51 22.03 -3.07
CA PHE A 107 4.52 21.40 -2.23
C PHE A 107 5.33 20.37 -3.01
N VAL A 108 6.65 20.39 -2.80
CA VAL A 108 7.61 19.53 -3.52
C VAL A 108 8.46 18.66 -2.59
N ASN A 109 8.48 18.94 -1.29
CA ASN A 109 9.30 18.24 -0.31
C ASN A 109 8.46 17.76 0.87
N PHE A 110 7.92 16.57 0.78
CA PHE A 110 7.03 16.01 1.80
C PHE A 110 6.98 14.48 1.74
N TYR A 111 6.43 13.86 2.79
CA TYR A 111 5.92 12.50 2.70
C TYR A 111 4.53 12.39 3.34
N VAL A 112 3.79 11.37 2.90
CA VAL A 112 2.53 10.93 3.49
C VAL A 112 2.68 9.45 3.82
N GLU A 113 2.42 9.10 5.08
CA GLU A 113 2.47 7.73 5.60
C GLU A 113 1.12 7.35 6.18
N ALA A 114 0.66 6.13 5.91
CA ALA A 114 -0.46 5.53 6.61
C ALA A 114 -0.22 4.03 6.83
N GLY A 115 -0.17 3.64 8.11
CA GLY A 115 -0.03 2.25 8.51
C GLY A 115 1.26 1.57 8.03
N GLY A 116 2.34 2.32 7.86
CA GLY A 116 3.65 1.85 7.45
C GLY A 116 3.93 1.93 5.94
N ASP A 117 2.93 2.27 5.11
CA ASP A 117 3.15 2.54 3.70
C ASP A 117 3.35 4.03 3.47
N ILE A 118 4.26 4.38 2.58
CA ILE A 118 4.75 5.76 2.43
C ILE A 118 4.79 6.17 0.96
N GLN A 119 4.25 7.35 0.67
CA GLN A 119 4.57 8.12 -0.52
C GLN A 119 5.50 9.26 -0.14
N ALA A 120 6.71 9.27 -0.67
CA ALA A 120 7.65 10.36 -0.51
C ALA A 120 7.68 11.23 -1.78
N HIS A 121 8.00 12.52 -1.62
CA HIS A 121 8.24 13.45 -2.71
C HIS A 121 9.40 14.39 -2.34
N GLY A 122 10.29 14.66 -3.32
CA GLY A 122 11.44 15.54 -3.12
C GLY A 122 12.41 15.08 -2.04
N LYS A 123 12.84 16.00 -1.18
CA LYS A 123 13.92 15.83 -0.20
C LYS A 123 13.45 16.13 1.22
N ASN A 124 14.16 15.57 2.19
CA ASN A 124 13.98 15.89 3.62
C ASN A 124 14.57 17.28 3.96
N SER A 125 14.45 17.69 5.21
CA SER A 125 14.95 18.98 5.72
C SER A 125 16.47 19.18 5.61
N HIS A 126 17.23 18.10 5.36
CA HIS A 126 18.68 18.13 5.13
C HIS A 126 19.05 18.15 3.64
N GLY A 127 18.09 18.19 2.73
CA GLY A 127 18.32 18.12 1.28
C GLY A 127 18.67 16.71 0.77
N GLU A 128 18.45 15.67 1.58
CA GLU A 128 18.72 14.28 1.27
C GLU A 128 17.43 13.54 0.88
N ASN A 129 17.56 12.30 0.38
CA ASN A 129 16.41 11.41 0.22
C ASN A 129 15.75 11.12 1.58
N TRP A 130 14.45 10.93 1.56
CA TRP A 130 13.70 10.47 2.72
C TRP A 130 14.20 9.08 3.14
N ARG A 131 14.46 8.89 4.42
CA ARG A 131 15.01 7.64 4.96
C ARG A 131 13.88 6.81 5.56
N VAL A 132 13.62 5.65 4.99
CA VAL A 132 12.55 4.75 5.41
C VAL A 132 13.13 3.42 5.86
N GLY A 133 12.79 2.99 7.08
CA GLY A 133 13.23 1.72 7.65
C GLY A 133 12.31 0.57 7.29
N ILE A 134 12.85 -0.54 6.79
CA ILE A 134 12.14 -1.82 6.72
C ILE A 134 12.35 -2.54 8.05
N ARG A 135 11.25 -2.82 8.74
CA ARG A 135 11.25 -3.52 10.04
C ARG A 135 11.52 -5.01 9.87
N ASN A 136 12.22 -5.58 10.84
CA ASN A 136 12.36 -7.03 10.93
C ASN A 136 10.99 -7.66 11.31
N PRO A 137 10.41 -8.54 10.48
CA PRO A 137 9.12 -9.16 10.81
C PRO A 137 9.18 -10.10 12.03
N LEU A 138 10.37 -10.55 12.43
CA LEU A 138 10.61 -11.35 13.63
C LEU A 138 10.86 -10.52 14.90
N ASN A 139 11.31 -9.26 14.74
CA ASN A 139 11.55 -8.31 15.83
C ASN A 139 11.24 -6.89 15.35
N GLN A 140 10.04 -6.40 15.62
CA GLN A 140 9.53 -5.11 15.09
C GLN A 140 10.30 -3.87 15.59
N GLU A 141 11.11 -3.99 16.61
CA GLU A 141 11.98 -2.89 17.09
C GLU A 141 13.25 -2.74 16.24
N GLU A 142 13.59 -3.77 15.45
CA GLU A 142 14.78 -3.81 14.61
C GLU A 142 14.49 -3.34 13.19
N ILE A 143 15.37 -2.49 12.64
CA ILE A 143 15.38 -2.09 11.24
C ILE A 143 16.43 -2.92 10.51
N ILE A 144 16.00 -3.69 9.52
CA ILE A 144 16.89 -4.59 8.75
C ILE A 144 17.41 -3.96 7.46
N LYS A 145 16.76 -2.92 6.95
CA LYS A 145 17.20 -2.12 5.80
C LYS A 145 16.73 -0.67 5.96
N VAL A 146 17.52 0.26 5.45
CA VAL A 146 17.13 1.67 5.31
C VAL A 146 17.09 1.99 3.82
N ILE A 147 15.95 2.53 3.37
CA ILE A 147 15.66 2.85 1.97
C ILE A 147 15.63 4.35 1.79
N GLY A 148 16.21 4.85 0.69
CA GLY A 148 16.14 6.24 0.28
C GLY A 148 15.03 6.46 -0.73
N LEU A 149 14.02 7.29 -0.41
CA LEU A 149 12.92 7.66 -1.30
C LEU A 149 13.00 9.13 -1.70
N SER A 150 12.63 9.48 -2.94
CA SER A 150 12.62 10.88 -3.40
C SER A 150 11.53 11.22 -4.45
N GLY A 151 10.54 10.39 -4.62
CA GLY A 151 9.46 10.57 -5.62
C GLY A 151 8.71 9.28 -5.88
N ASN A 152 9.08 8.25 -5.14
CA ASN A 152 8.53 6.91 -5.21
C ASN A 152 7.79 6.55 -3.92
N GLY A 153 7.08 5.43 -3.96
CA GLY A 153 6.35 4.88 -2.82
C GLY A 153 6.92 3.54 -2.38
N ILE A 154 6.67 3.19 -1.13
CA ILE A 154 7.01 1.90 -0.53
C ILE A 154 5.80 1.37 0.24
N ALA A 155 5.56 0.07 0.13
CA ALA A 155 4.52 -0.62 0.88
C ALA A 155 4.98 -2.00 1.33
N THR A 156 4.47 -2.46 2.46
CA THR A 156 4.82 -3.78 3.01
C THR A 156 3.57 -4.58 3.34
N SER A 157 3.44 -5.74 2.71
CA SER A 157 2.48 -6.77 3.07
C SER A 157 3.12 -7.79 4.01
N GLY A 158 2.39 -8.22 5.06
CA GLY A 158 2.92 -9.17 6.02
C GLY A 158 1.87 -9.61 7.04
N THR A 159 2.21 -10.64 7.82
CA THR A 159 1.30 -11.23 8.83
C THR A 159 1.52 -10.68 10.24
N TYR A 160 2.62 -9.96 10.48
CA TYR A 160 3.08 -9.59 11.82
C TYR A 160 2.38 -8.38 12.45
N VAL A 161 1.68 -7.53 11.66
CA VAL A 161 0.98 -6.33 12.20
C VAL A 161 -0.50 -6.59 12.42
N ARG A 162 -1.19 -7.19 11.44
CA ARG A 162 -2.66 -7.39 11.45
C ARG A 162 -3.08 -8.85 11.53
N GLY A 163 -2.13 -9.77 11.75
CA GLY A 163 -2.39 -11.18 11.57
C GLY A 163 -2.58 -11.52 10.08
N GLN A 164 -3.01 -12.76 9.82
CA GLN A 164 -3.17 -13.23 8.43
C GLN A 164 -4.51 -12.74 7.85
N HIS A 165 -4.48 -11.63 7.15
CA HIS A 165 -5.62 -11.03 6.43
C HIS A 165 -5.46 -11.14 4.90
N ILE A 166 -4.27 -11.48 4.41
CA ILE A 166 -4.01 -11.76 2.99
C ILE A 166 -4.06 -13.28 2.80
N TYR A 167 -4.78 -13.72 1.81
CA TYR A 167 -4.91 -15.13 1.43
C TYR A 167 -4.57 -15.31 -0.04
N ASN A 168 -4.27 -16.55 -0.43
CA ASN A 168 -4.09 -16.91 -1.82
C ASN A 168 -5.48 -17.21 -2.44
N PRO A 169 -5.98 -16.41 -3.39
CA PRO A 169 -7.28 -16.66 -4.02
C PRO A 169 -7.37 -17.98 -4.79
N HIS A 170 -6.25 -18.56 -5.20
CA HIS A 170 -6.17 -19.86 -5.87
C HIS A 170 -6.12 -21.05 -4.89
N ASP A 171 -5.85 -20.76 -3.62
CA ASP A 171 -5.75 -21.80 -2.57
C ASP A 171 -6.22 -21.24 -1.21
N ILE A 172 -7.51 -20.97 -1.13
CA ILE A 172 -8.13 -20.27 0.02
C ILE A 172 -8.07 -21.12 1.31
N GLU A 173 -8.00 -22.43 1.18
CA GLU A 173 -7.99 -23.36 2.34
C GLU A 173 -6.63 -23.35 3.06
N ASN A 174 -5.56 -23.03 2.35
CA ASN A 174 -4.21 -23.02 2.90
C ASN A 174 -3.73 -21.61 3.23
N LYS A 175 -3.16 -21.46 4.40
CA LYS A 175 -2.54 -20.22 4.85
C LYS A 175 -1.19 -20.02 4.18
N ILE A 176 -0.84 -18.77 3.88
CA ILE A 176 0.50 -18.39 3.45
C ILE A 176 1.40 -18.42 4.69
N LEU A 177 2.26 -19.44 4.79
CA LEU A 177 3.11 -19.69 5.95
C LEU A 177 4.60 -19.70 5.62
N ASP A 178 4.96 -19.53 4.37
CA ASP A 178 6.32 -19.64 3.85
C ASP A 178 7.08 -18.31 3.85
N ILE A 179 6.36 -17.16 3.90
CA ILE A 179 6.91 -15.82 4.00
C ILE A 179 6.29 -15.04 5.17
N LEU A 180 7.04 -14.10 5.74
CA LEU A 180 6.62 -13.22 6.84
C LEU A 180 6.27 -11.81 6.36
N SER A 181 7.04 -11.28 5.41
CA SER A 181 6.83 -9.96 4.82
C SER A 181 7.33 -9.89 3.40
N LEU A 182 6.70 -9.02 2.62
CA LEU A 182 7.14 -8.62 1.29
C LEU A 182 6.94 -7.12 1.15
N THR A 183 8.06 -6.40 1.03
CA THR A 183 8.12 -4.96 0.82
C THR A 183 8.32 -4.70 -0.67
N VAL A 184 7.55 -3.77 -1.24
CA VAL A 184 7.68 -3.33 -2.62
C VAL A 184 7.93 -1.84 -2.67
N ILE A 185 8.88 -1.42 -3.51
CA ILE A 185 9.13 -0.05 -3.92
C ILE A 185 8.59 0.11 -5.34
N GLY A 186 7.82 1.15 -5.61
CA GLY A 186 7.25 1.43 -6.93
C GLY A 186 7.27 2.93 -7.24
N LYS A 187 6.89 3.30 -8.46
CA LYS A 187 6.81 4.72 -8.88
C LYS A 187 5.90 5.57 -7.98
N ASN A 188 4.98 4.94 -7.28
CA ASN A 188 4.16 5.52 -6.24
C ASN A 188 3.67 4.42 -5.28
N VAL A 189 3.12 4.83 -4.14
CA VAL A 189 2.65 3.91 -3.09
C VAL A 189 1.43 3.09 -3.51
N TYR A 190 0.60 3.58 -4.43
CA TYR A 190 -0.52 2.80 -4.97
C TYR A 190 -0.02 1.56 -5.71
N GLU A 191 0.99 1.72 -6.58
CA GLU A 191 1.62 0.58 -7.26
C GLU A 191 2.31 -0.36 -6.26
N ALA A 192 3.04 0.19 -5.30
CA ALA A 192 3.72 -0.59 -4.29
C ALA A 192 2.75 -1.44 -3.46
N ASP A 193 1.63 -0.88 -2.97
CA ASP A 193 0.67 -1.54 -2.07
C ASP A 193 -0.08 -2.69 -2.80
N ARG A 194 -0.65 -2.41 -3.98
CA ARG A 194 -1.40 -3.42 -4.73
C ARG A 194 -0.54 -4.61 -5.16
N PHE A 195 0.71 -4.35 -5.55
CA PHE A 195 1.63 -5.41 -5.94
C PHE A 195 2.27 -6.11 -4.74
N ALA A 196 2.51 -5.43 -3.62
CA ALA A 196 2.91 -6.07 -2.38
C ALA A 196 1.84 -7.07 -1.89
N THR A 197 0.56 -6.68 -1.96
CA THR A 197 -0.57 -7.55 -1.59
C THR A 197 -0.64 -8.78 -2.49
N ALA A 198 -0.58 -8.59 -3.82
CA ALA A 198 -0.62 -9.69 -4.79
C ALA A 198 0.59 -10.64 -4.64
N ALA A 199 1.79 -10.08 -4.56
CA ALA A 199 3.02 -10.86 -4.45
C ALA A 199 3.08 -11.61 -3.10
N PHE A 200 2.59 -11.02 -2.01
CA PHE A 200 2.45 -11.72 -0.74
C PHE A 200 1.51 -12.92 -0.86
N ALA A 201 0.39 -12.77 -1.59
CA ALA A 201 -0.54 -13.88 -1.85
C ALA A 201 0.07 -15.03 -2.66
N MET A 202 1.15 -14.78 -3.41
CA MET A 202 1.91 -15.80 -4.16
C MET A 202 2.92 -16.57 -3.28
N GLY A 203 3.12 -16.17 -2.01
CA GLY A 203 4.15 -16.76 -1.15
C GLY A 203 5.56 -16.48 -1.68
N LYS A 204 6.46 -17.47 -1.63
CA LYS A 204 7.86 -17.32 -2.08
C LYS A 204 8.01 -16.94 -3.56
N ASP A 205 7.03 -17.25 -4.40
CA ASP A 205 7.08 -16.93 -5.82
C ASP A 205 6.82 -15.44 -6.09
N GLY A 206 6.25 -14.72 -5.10
CA GLY A 206 5.93 -13.31 -5.20
C GLY A 206 7.13 -12.40 -5.47
N ILE A 207 8.32 -12.74 -4.96
CA ILE A 207 9.52 -11.93 -5.23
C ILE A 207 9.94 -12.01 -6.70
N TYR A 208 9.80 -13.17 -7.33
CA TYR A 208 10.09 -13.36 -8.76
C TYR A 208 9.05 -12.68 -9.64
N PHE A 209 7.79 -12.67 -9.21
CA PHE A 209 6.75 -11.88 -9.86
C PHE A 209 7.09 -10.38 -9.85
N ILE A 210 7.56 -9.82 -8.73
CA ILE A 210 8.00 -8.41 -8.67
C ILE A 210 9.20 -8.15 -9.60
N GLU A 211 10.18 -9.07 -9.69
CA GLU A 211 11.34 -8.95 -10.57
C GLU A 211 10.94 -8.79 -12.05
N GLU A 212 9.82 -9.39 -12.48
CA GLU A 212 9.34 -9.30 -13.86
C GLU A 212 8.73 -7.93 -14.22
N PHE A 213 8.43 -7.07 -13.23
CA PHE A 213 7.77 -5.78 -13.46
C PHE A 213 8.76 -4.62 -13.49
N PRO A 214 8.96 -3.96 -14.65
CA PRO A 214 9.82 -2.79 -14.74
C PRO A 214 9.38 -1.68 -13.78
N GLY A 215 10.33 -1.17 -12.99
CA GLY A 215 10.08 -0.08 -12.04
C GLY A 215 9.49 -0.50 -10.70
N LEU A 216 9.34 -1.81 -10.46
CA LEU A 216 9.10 -2.35 -9.13
C LEU A 216 10.37 -3.01 -8.60
N GLU A 217 10.61 -2.85 -7.29
CA GLU A 217 11.67 -3.53 -6.58
C GLU A 217 11.12 -4.15 -5.30
N GLY A 218 11.57 -5.36 -4.98
CA GLY A 218 11.04 -6.15 -3.87
C GLY A 218 12.09 -6.60 -2.87
N TYR A 219 11.66 -6.71 -1.59
CA TYR A 219 12.43 -7.30 -0.50
C TYR A 219 11.51 -8.21 0.31
N MET A 220 11.76 -9.51 0.25
CA MET A 220 10.96 -10.53 0.93
C MET A 220 11.76 -11.13 2.09
N VAL A 221 11.10 -11.39 3.21
CA VAL A 221 11.64 -12.17 4.33
C VAL A 221 10.80 -13.43 4.49
N ASP A 222 11.44 -14.60 4.40
CA ASP A 222 10.79 -15.88 4.58
C ASP A 222 10.60 -16.27 6.05
N LYS A 223 9.88 -17.36 6.31
CA LYS A 223 9.60 -17.88 7.66
C LYS A 223 10.84 -18.22 8.49
N ASN A 224 11.98 -18.42 7.85
CA ASN A 224 13.26 -18.72 8.51
C ASN A 224 14.11 -17.46 8.73
N GLY A 225 13.59 -16.27 8.38
CA GLY A 225 14.32 -15.01 8.45
C GLY A 225 15.31 -14.78 7.28
N ILE A 226 15.24 -15.60 6.22
CA ILE A 226 16.09 -15.46 5.04
C ILE A 226 15.49 -14.39 4.14
N ALA A 227 16.31 -13.40 3.79
CA ALA A 227 15.91 -12.32 2.89
C ALA A 227 16.24 -12.66 1.43
N THR A 228 15.29 -12.39 0.54
CA THR A 228 15.46 -12.41 -0.92
C THR A 228 15.03 -11.07 -1.47
N MET A 229 15.76 -10.52 -2.44
CA MET A 229 15.44 -9.23 -3.05
C MET A 229 15.60 -9.27 -4.56
N THR A 230 14.90 -8.37 -5.25
CA THR A 230 15.07 -8.16 -6.69
C THR A 230 16.44 -7.57 -7.01
N THR A 231 16.86 -7.72 -8.26
CA THR A 231 18.20 -7.32 -8.72
C THR A 231 18.49 -5.84 -8.49
N GLY A 232 17.51 -4.97 -8.76
CA GLY A 232 17.65 -3.51 -8.65
C GLY A 232 17.40 -2.95 -7.24
N PHE A 233 16.88 -3.77 -6.30
CA PHE A 233 16.53 -3.29 -4.95
C PHE A 233 17.68 -2.59 -4.23
N LYS A 234 18.93 -3.08 -4.42
CA LYS A 234 20.12 -2.51 -3.79
C LYS A 234 20.35 -1.03 -4.12
N ASN A 235 19.86 -0.56 -5.27
CA ASN A 235 20.00 0.84 -5.70
C ASN A 235 19.21 1.81 -4.82
N ASN A 236 18.25 1.32 -4.04
CA ASN A 236 17.43 2.11 -3.13
C ASN A 236 17.93 2.03 -1.67
N VAL A 237 18.88 1.14 -1.35
CA VAL A 237 19.40 0.95 0.01
C VAL A 237 20.39 2.04 0.34
N LEU A 238 20.20 2.68 1.50
CA LEU A 238 21.17 3.63 2.08
C LEU A 238 22.11 2.87 3.03
N GLU A 239 23.38 3.23 3.00
CA GLU A 239 24.42 2.72 3.91
C GLU A 239 24.25 3.27 5.34
#